data_e1b374df3cde2af389b8197769ac9c46
#
_entry.id   e1b374df3cde2af389b8197769ac9c46
#
_cell.length_a   1.000
_cell.length_b   1.000
_cell.length_c   1.000
_cell.angle_alpha   90.00
_cell.angle_beta   90.00
_cell.angle_gamma   90.00
#
_symmetry.space_group_name_H-M   'P 1'
#
loop_
_entity.id
_entity.type
_entity.pdbx_description
1 polymer ?
#
loop_
_entity_poly.entity_id
_entity_poly.type
_entity_poly.pdbx_seq_one_letter_code
_entity_poly.pdbx_strand_id
1 'polypeptide(L)'
;MPRAITARHDGIVQLVAAIFRRAGALVNIEVKCDGETRVRPDIEIILPDRSILVDVAVVHPSAPSRRNLTPLAATRDIENVKAAKYSSVASERGARFMAFIVESYGALGKQAMELLKLLDNVLDRALARPFELSGRAVMEALAVVLQRGNAFVSHSGSLTAHAQAVSA
;
A
#
# COMPACT_ATOMS: atom_id res chain seq x y z
N MET A 1 17.65 1.71 10.04
CA MET A 1 16.25 1.21 10.06
C MET A 1 15.23 2.09 9.32
N PRO A 2 15.09 3.40 9.51
CA PRO A 2 14.06 4.17 8.81
C PRO A 2 14.08 4.02 7.29
N ARG A 3 15.25 4.09 6.65
CA ARG A 3 15.40 3.97 5.19
C ARG A 3 14.92 2.65 4.61
N ALA A 4 15.12 1.53 5.33
CA ALA A 4 14.68 0.22 4.86
C ALA A 4 13.16 0.08 4.92
N ILE A 5 12.53 0.61 5.96
CA ILE A 5 11.06 0.64 6.11
C ILE A 5 10.43 1.48 5.00
N THR A 6 11.00 2.67 4.74
CA THR A 6 10.57 3.54 3.64
C THR A 6 10.74 2.84 2.28
N ALA A 7 11.89 2.23 2.00
CA ALA A 7 12.12 1.52 0.74
C ALA A 7 11.12 0.38 0.51
N ARG A 8 10.73 -0.35 1.57
CA ARG A 8 9.70 -1.39 1.48
C ARG A 8 8.32 -0.79 1.16
N HIS A 9 7.95 0.28 1.82
CA HIS A 9 6.72 1.03 1.55
C HIS A 9 6.71 1.52 0.09
N ASP A 10 7.74 2.22 -0.33
CA ASP A 10 7.86 2.80 -1.68
C ASP A 10 7.80 1.73 -2.77
N GLY A 11 8.40 0.57 -2.52
CA GLY A 11 8.32 -0.57 -3.44
C GLY A 11 6.87 -1.02 -3.68
N ILE A 12 6.03 -1.04 -2.66
CA ILE A 12 4.60 -1.39 -2.79
C ILE A 12 3.84 -0.26 -3.49
N VAL A 13 4.10 1.01 -3.14
CA VAL A 13 3.51 2.17 -3.80
C VAL A 13 3.78 2.11 -5.31
N GLN A 14 5.03 1.89 -5.71
CA GLN A 14 5.42 1.80 -7.12
C GLN A 14 4.75 0.62 -7.83
N LEU A 15 4.65 -0.54 -7.17
CA LEU A 15 3.97 -1.70 -7.74
C LEU A 15 2.49 -1.43 -7.99
N VAL A 16 1.76 -0.93 -6.98
CA VAL A 16 0.32 -0.61 -7.12
C VAL A 16 0.11 0.41 -8.23
N ALA A 17 0.92 1.47 -8.27
CA ALA A 17 0.84 2.48 -9.31
C ALA A 17 1.10 1.89 -10.71
N ALA A 18 2.12 1.03 -10.85
CA ALA A 18 2.46 0.39 -12.11
C ALA A 18 1.34 -0.51 -12.64
N ILE A 19 0.70 -1.29 -11.74
CA ILE A 19 -0.41 -2.17 -12.07
C ILE A 19 -1.59 -1.37 -12.66
N PHE A 20 -2.01 -0.29 -11.99
CA PHE A 20 -3.12 0.54 -12.46
C PHE A 20 -2.78 1.33 -13.73
N ARG A 21 -1.53 1.81 -13.88
CA ARG A 21 -1.07 2.42 -15.15
C ARG A 21 -1.13 1.44 -16.32
N ARG A 22 -0.70 0.20 -16.12
CA ARG A 22 -0.78 -0.85 -17.16
C ARG A 22 -2.21 -1.23 -17.50
N ALA A 23 -3.14 -1.08 -16.56
CA ALA A 23 -4.57 -1.24 -16.80
C ALA A 23 -5.20 -0.04 -17.53
N GLY A 24 -4.44 1.00 -17.83
CA GLY A 24 -4.92 2.19 -18.55
C GLY A 24 -5.42 3.33 -17.67
N ALA A 25 -5.26 3.26 -16.35
CA ALA A 25 -5.58 4.37 -15.46
C ALA A 25 -4.48 5.45 -15.48
N LEU A 26 -4.88 6.70 -15.28
CA LEU A 26 -3.92 7.76 -14.94
C LEU A 26 -3.59 7.64 -13.46
N VAL A 27 -2.29 7.67 -13.13
CA VAL A 27 -1.84 7.46 -11.74
C VAL A 27 -0.78 8.50 -11.36
N ASN A 28 -1.07 9.26 -10.31
CA ASN A 28 -0.17 10.19 -9.65
C ASN A 28 0.39 9.55 -8.38
N ILE A 29 1.68 9.75 -8.10
CA ILE A 29 2.35 9.32 -6.87
C ILE A 29 2.76 10.57 -6.10
N GLU A 30 2.81 10.49 -4.76
CA GLU A 30 3.11 11.61 -3.86
C GLU A 30 2.15 12.80 -4.09
N VAL A 31 0.87 12.53 -3.94
CA VAL A 31 -0.20 13.47 -4.26
C VAL A 31 -0.07 14.73 -3.40
N LYS A 32 0.21 15.86 -4.04
CA LYS A 32 0.18 17.15 -3.37
C LYS A 32 -1.27 17.57 -3.18
N CYS A 33 -1.65 17.82 -1.94
CA CYS A 33 -2.95 18.40 -1.62
C CYS A 33 -2.75 19.90 -1.45
N ASP A 34 -3.48 20.71 -2.20
CA ASP A 34 -3.51 22.16 -2.04
C ASP A 34 -4.31 22.45 -0.76
N GLY A 35 -3.74 23.24 0.16
CA GLY A 35 -4.36 23.61 1.43
C GLY A 35 -3.46 23.46 2.64
N GLU A 36 -3.97 23.85 3.80
CA GLU A 36 -3.24 23.81 5.08
C GLU A 36 -3.00 22.38 5.61
N THR A 37 -3.64 21.38 5.02
CA THR A 37 -3.54 19.99 5.45
C THR A 37 -2.24 19.37 4.95
N ARG A 38 -1.35 18.99 5.89
CA ARG A 38 -0.12 18.22 5.61
C ARG A 38 -0.42 16.75 5.25
N VAL A 39 -1.67 16.44 4.90
CA VAL A 39 -2.12 15.06 4.61
C VAL A 39 -1.87 14.77 3.14
N ARG A 40 -0.99 13.81 2.84
CA ARG A 40 -0.63 13.42 1.48
C ARG A 40 -0.91 11.94 1.29
N PRO A 41 -1.90 11.55 0.45
CA PRO A 41 -2.03 10.17 0.00
C PRO A 41 -0.83 9.78 -0.86
N ASP A 42 -0.46 8.50 -0.83
CA ASP A 42 0.69 8.00 -1.60
C ASP A 42 0.38 7.95 -3.10
N ILE A 43 -0.86 7.61 -3.46
CA ILE A 43 -1.29 7.39 -4.85
C ILE A 43 -2.66 8.03 -5.09
N GLU A 44 -2.84 8.63 -6.25
CA GLU A 44 -4.16 8.95 -6.82
C GLU A 44 -4.35 8.17 -8.12
N ILE A 45 -5.40 7.38 -8.18
CA ILE A 45 -5.81 6.59 -9.34
C ILE A 45 -7.01 7.29 -9.95
N ILE A 46 -6.87 7.76 -11.19
CA ILE A 46 -7.92 8.47 -11.93
C ILE A 46 -8.47 7.52 -12.98
N LEU A 47 -9.73 7.15 -12.81
CA LEU A 47 -10.53 6.37 -13.73
C LEU A 47 -11.51 7.28 -14.47
N PRO A 48 -12.10 6.86 -15.59
CA PRO A 48 -13.03 7.69 -16.37
C PRO A 48 -14.25 8.20 -15.58
N ASP A 49 -14.68 7.45 -14.56
CA ASP A 49 -15.90 7.71 -13.79
C ASP A 49 -15.62 8.12 -12.32
N ARG A 50 -14.39 8.01 -11.84
CA ARG A 50 -14.04 8.28 -10.44
C ARG A 50 -12.56 8.50 -10.22
N SER A 51 -12.21 9.15 -9.10
CA SER A 51 -10.84 9.21 -8.56
C SER A 51 -10.76 8.47 -7.24
N ILE A 52 -9.63 7.79 -7.01
CA ILE A 52 -9.37 7.02 -5.79
C ILE A 52 -8.04 7.48 -5.21
N LEU A 53 -8.07 7.93 -3.96
CA LEU A 53 -6.88 8.23 -3.18
C LEU A 53 -6.48 6.98 -2.39
N VAL A 54 -5.22 6.60 -2.48
CA VAL A 54 -4.71 5.40 -1.82
C VAL A 54 -3.54 5.78 -0.91
N ASP A 55 -3.55 5.25 0.32
CA ASP A 55 -2.43 5.33 1.25
C ASP A 55 -2.01 3.91 1.64
N VAL A 56 -0.73 3.62 1.43
CA VAL A 56 -0.14 2.31 1.62
C VAL A 56 0.41 2.15 3.04
N ALA A 57 0.27 0.99 3.64
CA ALA A 57 1.01 0.66 4.85
C ALA A 57 1.34 -0.82 4.95
N VAL A 58 2.52 -1.11 5.49
CA VAL A 58 2.94 -2.47 5.85
C VAL A 58 2.87 -2.63 7.35
N VAL A 59 2.12 -3.63 7.79
CA VAL A 59 1.83 -3.90 9.19
C VAL A 59 2.51 -5.20 9.63
N HIS A 60 3.14 -5.21 10.79
CA HIS A 60 3.62 -6.45 11.38
C HIS A 60 2.59 -6.94 12.42
N PRO A 61 1.91 -8.08 12.19
CA PRO A 61 0.85 -8.55 13.09
C PRO A 61 1.37 -8.93 14.48
N SER A 62 2.61 -9.40 14.58
CA SER A 62 3.25 -9.74 15.88
C SER A 62 3.91 -8.55 16.59
N ALA A 63 3.66 -7.31 16.18
CA ALA A 63 4.16 -6.13 16.89
C ALA A 63 3.61 -6.12 18.34
N PRO A 64 4.40 -5.71 19.35
CA PRO A 64 4.00 -5.76 20.77
C PRO A 64 2.63 -5.12 21.04
N SER A 65 2.31 -4.03 20.36
CA SER A 65 1.01 -3.33 20.45
C SER A 65 -0.17 -4.09 19.85
N ARG A 66 0.06 -5.26 19.22
CA ARG A 66 -0.95 -6.01 18.45
C ARG A 66 -1.04 -7.49 18.80
N ARG A 67 -0.27 -7.96 19.79
CA ARG A 67 -0.17 -9.39 20.16
C ARG A 67 -1.49 -10.08 20.51
N ASN A 68 -2.48 -9.29 20.94
CA ASN A 68 -3.79 -9.81 21.37
C ASN A 68 -4.89 -9.59 20.33
N LEU A 69 -4.55 -9.17 19.10
CA LEU A 69 -5.54 -8.96 18.06
C LEU A 69 -5.80 -10.25 17.28
N THR A 70 -7.04 -10.44 16.87
CA THR A 70 -7.40 -11.50 15.93
C THR A 70 -6.75 -11.25 14.54
N PRO A 71 -6.57 -12.29 13.71
CA PRO A 71 -6.07 -12.12 12.36
C PRO A 71 -6.82 -11.02 11.60
N LEU A 72 -6.09 -10.17 10.90
CA LEU A 72 -6.61 -9.02 10.15
C LEU A 72 -7.31 -7.90 10.99
N ALA A 73 -7.41 -8.04 12.32
CA ALA A 73 -7.93 -6.95 13.15
C ALA A 73 -7.00 -5.73 13.10
N ALA A 74 -5.68 -5.96 13.09
CA ALA A 74 -4.69 -4.90 12.97
C ALA A 74 -4.82 -4.12 11.65
N THR A 75 -5.12 -4.80 10.53
CA THR A 75 -5.32 -4.15 9.23
C THR A 75 -6.58 -3.30 9.25
N ARG A 76 -7.68 -3.81 9.80
CA ARG A 76 -8.96 -3.10 9.90
C ARG A 76 -8.85 -1.83 10.76
N ASP A 77 -8.17 -1.89 11.89
CA ASP A 77 -7.99 -0.73 12.77
C ASP A 77 -7.20 0.38 12.05
N ILE A 78 -6.17 0.01 11.30
CA ILE A 78 -5.39 0.97 10.52
C ILE A 78 -6.19 1.51 9.33
N GLU A 79 -6.99 0.69 8.65
CA GLU A 79 -7.91 1.13 7.61
C GLU A 79 -8.86 2.23 8.14
N ASN A 80 -9.44 2.02 9.33
CA ASN A 80 -10.34 2.99 9.96
C ASN A 80 -9.61 4.30 10.33
N VAL A 81 -8.43 4.21 10.93
CA VAL A 81 -7.62 5.40 11.28
C VAL A 81 -7.24 6.19 10.04
N LYS A 82 -6.81 5.51 8.97
CA LYS A 82 -6.48 6.18 7.71
C LYS A 82 -7.72 6.76 7.03
N ALA A 83 -8.84 6.06 7.01
CA ALA A 83 -10.10 6.57 6.46
C ALA A 83 -10.52 7.87 7.16
N ALA A 84 -10.45 7.93 8.48
CA ALA A 84 -10.74 9.16 9.24
C ALA A 84 -9.75 10.29 8.89
N LYS A 85 -8.45 9.96 8.78
CA LYS A 85 -7.40 10.94 8.47
C LYS A 85 -7.58 11.57 7.08
N TYR A 86 -8.02 10.79 6.10
CA TYR A 86 -8.10 11.23 4.70
C TYR A 86 -9.52 11.65 4.25
N SER A 87 -10.51 11.59 5.13
CA SER A 87 -11.91 11.84 4.79
C SER A 87 -12.17 13.23 4.22
N SER A 88 -11.60 14.30 4.80
CA SER A 88 -11.78 15.68 4.30
C SER A 88 -11.16 15.85 2.91
N VAL A 89 -9.91 15.44 2.76
CA VAL A 89 -9.18 15.54 1.48
C VAL A 89 -9.88 14.76 0.36
N ALA A 90 -10.39 13.57 0.67
CA ALA A 90 -11.14 12.78 -0.29
C ALA A 90 -12.45 13.48 -0.69
N SER A 91 -13.20 14.02 0.28
CA SER A 91 -14.42 14.76 0.02
C SER A 91 -14.20 16.01 -0.81
N GLU A 92 -13.19 16.83 -0.48
CA GLU A 92 -12.84 18.05 -1.20
C GLU A 92 -12.47 17.79 -2.67
N ARG A 93 -11.88 16.61 -2.95
CA ARG A 93 -11.50 16.20 -4.31
C ARG A 93 -12.59 15.40 -5.05
N GLY A 94 -13.71 15.13 -4.42
CA GLY A 94 -14.73 14.23 -4.98
C GLY A 94 -14.19 12.83 -5.24
N ALA A 95 -13.18 12.40 -4.46
CA ALA A 95 -12.50 11.13 -4.61
C ALA A 95 -12.94 10.14 -3.52
N ARG A 96 -12.83 8.84 -3.80
CA ARG A 96 -12.93 7.80 -2.78
C ARG A 96 -11.56 7.54 -2.15
N PHE A 97 -11.48 7.50 -0.82
CA PHE A 97 -10.27 7.04 -0.15
C PHE A 97 -10.29 5.52 0.04
N MET A 98 -9.15 4.86 -0.16
CA MET A 98 -8.93 3.44 0.14
C MET A 98 -7.54 3.24 0.75
N ALA A 99 -7.47 2.54 1.88
CA ALA A 99 -6.21 2.16 2.49
C ALA A 99 -5.70 0.84 1.89
N PHE A 100 -4.47 0.84 1.35
CA PHE A 100 -3.81 -0.38 0.89
C PHE A 100 -2.92 -0.93 2.00
N ILE A 101 -3.50 -1.73 2.88
CA ILE A 101 -2.80 -2.32 4.00
C ILE A 101 -2.39 -3.75 3.68
N VAL A 102 -1.11 -4.05 3.89
CA VAL A 102 -0.57 -5.41 3.75
C VAL A 102 0.19 -5.81 5.02
N GLU A 103 -0.03 -7.00 5.51
CA GLU A 103 0.77 -7.56 6.59
C GLU A 103 2.14 -7.98 6.06
N SER A 104 3.17 -7.92 6.92
CA SER A 104 4.53 -8.34 6.55
C SER A 104 4.63 -9.81 6.10
N TYR A 105 3.62 -10.61 6.40
CA TYR A 105 3.50 -12.00 5.93
C TYR A 105 2.68 -12.17 4.65
N GLY A 106 2.16 -11.06 4.08
CA GLY A 106 1.48 -11.06 2.78
C GLY A 106 -0.04 -11.03 2.83
N ALA A 107 -0.67 -11.08 4.01
CA ALA A 107 -2.12 -10.94 4.12
C ALA A 107 -2.54 -9.50 3.78
N LEU A 108 -3.58 -9.37 2.96
CA LEU A 108 -4.13 -8.08 2.54
C LEU A 108 -5.31 -7.67 3.40
N GLY A 109 -5.38 -6.39 3.72
CA GLY A 109 -6.56 -5.78 4.33
C GLY A 109 -7.76 -5.79 3.37
N LYS A 110 -8.95 -5.57 3.93
CA LYS A 110 -10.21 -5.62 3.17
C LYS A 110 -10.23 -4.60 2.03
N GLN A 111 -9.81 -3.35 2.31
CA GLN A 111 -9.80 -2.29 1.30
C GLN A 111 -8.75 -2.53 0.21
N ALA A 112 -7.60 -3.13 0.53
CA ALA A 112 -6.61 -3.53 -0.46
C ALA A 112 -7.18 -4.60 -1.42
N MET A 113 -7.90 -5.60 -0.88
CA MET A 113 -8.58 -6.60 -1.69
C MET A 113 -9.68 -5.98 -2.57
N GLU A 114 -10.44 -5.02 -2.04
CA GLU A 114 -11.45 -4.29 -2.82
C GLU A 114 -10.80 -3.48 -3.96
N LEU A 115 -9.67 -2.83 -3.70
CA LEU A 115 -8.93 -2.08 -4.72
C LEU A 115 -8.44 -3.00 -5.85
N LEU A 116 -7.94 -4.19 -5.54
CA LEU A 116 -7.53 -5.17 -6.55
C LEU A 116 -8.72 -5.73 -7.35
N LYS A 117 -9.90 -5.89 -6.74
CA LYS A 117 -11.12 -6.24 -7.47
C LYS A 117 -11.58 -5.12 -8.42
N LEU A 118 -11.36 -3.85 -8.07
CA LEU A 118 -11.61 -2.74 -8.99
C LEU A 118 -10.69 -2.79 -10.21
N LEU A 119 -9.45 -3.25 -10.04
CA LEU A 119 -8.55 -3.50 -11.16
C LEU A 119 -9.14 -4.51 -12.16
N ASP A 120 -9.73 -5.61 -11.67
CA ASP A 120 -10.41 -6.59 -12.53
C ASP A 120 -11.52 -5.93 -13.38
N ASN A 121 -12.34 -5.08 -12.78
CA ASN A 121 -13.40 -4.36 -13.48
C ASN A 121 -12.86 -3.36 -14.53
N VAL A 122 -11.71 -2.75 -14.28
CA VAL A 122 -11.03 -1.87 -15.25
C VAL A 122 -10.53 -2.68 -16.44
N LEU A 123 -9.92 -3.84 -16.16
CA LEU A 123 -9.39 -4.74 -17.19
C LEU A 123 -10.48 -5.41 -18.03
N ASP A 124 -11.64 -5.73 -17.45
CA ASP A 124 -12.78 -6.31 -18.20
C ASP A 124 -13.33 -5.36 -19.26
N ARG A 125 -13.10 -4.06 -19.10
CA ARG A 125 -13.44 -3.03 -20.11
C ARG A 125 -12.37 -2.88 -21.20
N ALA A 126 -11.18 -3.47 -21.03
CA ALA A 126 -10.11 -3.44 -22.01
C ALA A 126 -10.28 -4.56 -23.05
N LEU A 127 -9.97 -4.27 -24.32
CA LEU A 127 -10.08 -5.23 -25.41
C LEU A 127 -9.14 -6.44 -25.29
N ALA A 128 -8.09 -6.35 -24.48
CA ALA A 128 -7.19 -7.44 -24.17
C ALA A 128 -6.71 -7.34 -22.73
N ARG A 129 -6.78 -8.43 -21.97
CA ARG A 129 -6.28 -8.51 -20.60
C ARG A 129 -4.81 -8.97 -20.63
N PRO A 130 -3.83 -8.11 -20.31
CA PRO A 130 -2.43 -8.55 -20.23
C PRO A 130 -2.29 -9.62 -19.14
N PHE A 131 -1.56 -10.69 -19.42
CA PHE A 131 -1.34 -11.80 -18.47
C PHE A 131 -0.73 -11.28 -17.15
N GLU A 132 0.16 -10.30 -17.22
CA GLU A 132 0.82 -9.70 -16.06
C GLU A 132 -0.12 -8.97 -15.10
N LEU A 133 -1.36 -8.72 -15.51
CA LEU A 133 -2.40 -8.12 -14.69
C LEU A 133 -3.44 -9.14 -14.21
N SER A 134 -3.22 -10.43 -14.44
CA SER A 134 -4.05 -11.47 -13.81
C SER A 134 -3.91 -11.38 -12.29
N GLY A 135 -4.98 -11.69 -11.55
CA GLY A 135 -4.96 -11.65 -10.09
C GLY A 135 -3.80 -12.45 -9.48
N ARG A 136 -3.45 -13.60 -10.10
CA ARG A 136 -2.30 -14.41 -9.69
C ARG A 136 -0.97 -13.67 -9.88
N ALA A 137 -0.71 -13.12 -11.06
CA ALA A 137 0.54 -12.41 -11.35
C ALA A 137 0.71 -11.16 -10.46
N VAL A 138 -0.38 -10.44 -10.18
CA VAL A 138 -0.39 -9.31 -9.25
C VAL A 138 -0.01 -9.75 -7.83
N MET A 139 -0.58 -10.86 -7.34
CA MET A 139 -0.26 -11.38 -6.01
C MET A 139 1.18 -11.90 -5.92
N GLU A 140 1.69 -12.54 -6.96
CA GLU A 140 3.09 -12.98 -7.05
C GLU A 140 4.05 -11.78 -7.03
N ALA A 141 3.76 -10.74 -7.81
CA ALA A 141 4.56 -9.51 -7.82
C ALA A 141 4.55 -8.81 -6.46
N LEU A 142 3.39 -8.71 -5.80
CA LEU A 142 3.26 -8.15 -4.46
C LEU A 142 4.08 -8.95 -3.44
N ALA A 143 4.00 -10.28 -3.48
CA ALA A 143 4.77 -11.15 -2.60
C ALA A 143 6.29 -10.93 -2.78
N VAL A 144 6.77 -10.85 -4.02
CA VAL A 144 8.20 -10.59 -4.31
C VAL A 144 8.64 -9.24 -3.76
N VAL A 145 7.89 -8.16 -4.01
CA VAL A 145 8.24 -6.81 -3.53
C VAL A 145 8.23 -6.77 -2.00
N LEU A 146 7.23 -7.36 -1.36
CA LEU A 146 7.11 -7.42 0.08
C LEU A 146 8.28 -8.19 0.71
N GLN A 147 8.62 -9.38 0.21
CA GLN A 147 9.71 -10.20 0.76
C GLN A 147 11.08 -9.57 0.55
N ARG A 148 11.35 -8.94 -0.59
CA ARG A 148 12.57 -8.15 -0.80
C ARG A 148 12.67 -7.02 0.23
N GLY A 149 11.57 -6.29 0.45
CA GLY A 149 11.52 -5.23 1.45
C GLY A 149 11.72 -5.74 2.87
N ASN A 150 11.11 -6.88 3.24
CA ASN A 150 11.29 -7.53 4.54
C ASN A 150 12.76 -7.96 4.76
N ALA A 151 13.38 -8.58 3.76
CA ALA A 151 14.79 -8.97 3.83
C ALA A 151 15.70 -7.75 4.05
N PHE A 152 15.43 -6.64 3.37
CA PHE A 152 16.19 -5.40 3.53
C PHE A 152 16.01 -4.79 4.94
N VAL A 153 14.79 -4.79 5.49
CA VAL A 153 14.51 -4.35 6.86
C VAL A 153 15.26 -5.21 7.88
N SER A 154 15.20 -6.54 7.74
CA SER A 154 15.88 -7.47 8.63
C SER A 154 17.39 -7.31 8.60
N HIS A 155 17.99 -7.22 7.42
CA HIS A 155 19.42 -7.02 7.25
C HIS A 155 19.90 -5.70 7.86
N SER A 156 19.18 -4.60 7.60
CA SER A 156 19.50 -3.29 8.18
C SER A 156 19.38 -3.27 9.70
N GLY A 157 18.45 -4.04 10.27
CA GLY A 157 18.30 -4.22 11.71
C GLY A 157 19.48 -4.96 12.34
N SER A 158 19.94 -6.03 11.71
CA SER A 158 21.09 -6.83 12.17
C SER A 158 22.40 -6.03 12.16
N LEU A 159 22.64 -5.23 11.12
CA LEU A 159 23.82 -4.36 11.05
C LEU A 159 23.85 -3.31 12.17
N THR A 160 22.71 -2.72 12.49
CA THR A 160 22.60 -1.71 13.55
C THR A 160 22.87 -2.34 14.92
N ALA A 161 22.33 -3.53 15.20
CA ALA A 161 22.56 -4.26 16.44
C ALA A 161 24.04 -4.66 16.60
N HIS A 162 24.68 -5.11 15.52
CA HIS A 162 26.10 -5.48 15.55
C HIS A 162 27.00 -4.26 15.80
N ALA A 163 26.74 -3.12 15.16
CA ALA A 163 27.49 -1.89 15.37
C ALA A 163 27.38 -1.38 16.82
N GLN A 164 26.23 -1.52 17.45
CA GLN A 164 26.02 -1.15 18.85
C GLN A 164 26.77 -2.10 19.82
N ALA A 165 26.84 -3.40 19.51
CA ALA A 165 27.55 -4.38 20.34
C ALA A 165 29.08 -4.24 20.28
N VAL A 166 29.63 -3.72 19.19
CA VAL A 166 31.08 -3.47 19.02
C VAL A 166 31.53 -2.16 19.68
N SER A 167 30.58 -1.22 19.92
CA SER A 167 30.85 0.10 20.52
C SER A 167 30.63 0.13 22.06
N ALA A 168 30.20 -0.95 22.67
CA ALA A 168 29.97 -1.12 24.11
C ALA A 168 31.05 -1.98 24.75
#